data_7441bdbd0ac5994e1ef8ce7a1b7df59d
#
_entry.id   7441bdbd0ac5994e1ef8ce7a1b7df59d
#
_cell.length_a   1.000
_cell.length_b   1.000
_cell.length_c   1.000
_cell.angle_alpha   90.00
_cell.angle_beta   90.00
_cell.angle_gamma   90.00
#
_symmetry.space_group_name_H-M   'P 1'
#
loop_
_entity.id
_entity.type
_entity.pdbx_description
1 polymer ?
#
loop_
_entity_poly.entity_id
_entity_poly.type
_entity_poly.pdbx_seq_one_letter_code
_entity_poly.pdbx_strand_id
1 'polypeptide(L)'
;MTTCDVAIIGAGPYGLSAAAHLRTVKGLELRVFGVPMSFWNRNMPAGMFLRSAWTATHVAHPAGCLTLEAYQAASRQQFSTPVPLDQFVQYGLWYQRQAVPDVDQRAVATVEPAPMGFRLYLEDGEALVSRRVIVAAGIGAFAYRPPQFFGLPPSVATHTSEHSDFRDFCGKSVLVVGGGQSALESGALLHEARADVEIVTRAPRLHWLQGWLSHALHYRLGAFIKQLLYAPTDVGPAGISQLLARPEIVRRLPRDLQDKLRKRATRPAGARWLVERLKGVPIRLRRSVVSAELAGEQVKVHLDDGSERTVDHVLLGTGYKIDISKYGFLAPELVQSLRRSNGFPVLKDGLESSVPRMHFLGAPAAWSFGPLMQFVSGTRYASRSLLRCITGKAAGLPQP
;
A
#
# COMPACT_ATOMS: atom_id res chain seq x y z
N MET A 1 -14.53 12.25 29.64
CA MET A 1 -14.09 11.35 28.59
C MET A 1 -14.41 12.03 27.26
N THR A 2 -13.42 12.28 26.43
CA THR A 2 -13.59 12.96 25.15
C THR A 2 -14.41 12.08 24.20
N THR A 3 -15.34 12.66 23.45
CA THR A 3 -16.17 11.93 22.46
C THR A 3 -15.97 12.51 21.08
N CYS A 4 -16.16 11.70 20.03
CA CYS A 4 -16.25 12.17 18.65
C CYS A 4 -17.21 11.29 17.84
N ASP A 5 -17.68 11.79 16.71
CA ASP A 5 -18.54 11.01 15.83
C ASP A 5 -17.74 9.97 15.02
N VAL A 6 -16.55 10.35 14.59
CA VAL A 6 -15.69 9.52 13.73
C VAL A 6 -14.22 9.62 14.16
N ALA A 7 -13.61 8.47 14.40
CA ALA A 7 -12.16 8.34 14.58
C ALA A 7 -11.54 7.63 13.36
N ILE A 8 -10.55 8.25 12.72
CA ILE A 8 -9.77 7.66 11.63
C ILE A 8 -8.40 7.25 12.17
N ILE A 9 -8.06 5.97 12.00
CA ILE A 9 -6.77 5.40 12.43
C ILE A 9 -5.88 5.25 11.21
N GLY A 10 -4.84 6.10 11.14
CA GLY A 10 -3.89 6.17 10.04
C GLY A 10 -4.03 7.43 9.21
N ALA A 11 -2.94 8.21 9.14
CA ALA A 11 -2.82 9.47 8.40
C ALA A 11 -2.02 9.32 7.09
N GLY A 12 -2.14 8.17 6.43
CA GLY A 12 -1.67 7.95 5.06
C GLY A 12 -2.68 8.44 4.01
N PRO A 13 -2.45 8.20 2.71
CA PRO A 13 -3.29 8.69 1.62
C PRO A 13 -4.78 8.40 1.79
N TYR A 14 -5.13 7.20 2.28
CA TYR A 14 -6.53 6.80 2.50
C TYR A 14 -7.17 7.54 3.68
N GLY A 15 -6.47 7.65 4.80
CA GLY A 15 -6.97 8.36 5.98
C GLY A 15 -7.12 9.86 5.73
N LEU A 16 -6.11 10.48 5.11
CA LEU A 16 -6.14 11.91 4.77
C LEU A 16 -7.26 12.23 3.77
N SER A 17 -7.42 11.41 2.72
CA SER A 17 -8.51 11.60 1.76
C SER A 17 -9.89 11.42 2.41
N ALA A 18 -10.08 10.39 3.26
CA ALA A 18 -11.32 10.16 3.98
C ALA A 18 -11.66 11.33 4.90
N ALA A 19 -10.68 11.82 5.65
CA ALA A 19 -10.83 12.99 6.53
C ALA A 19 -11.24 14.24 5.75
N ALA A 20 -10.55 14.55 4.65
CA ALA A 20 -10.87 15.69 3.81
C ALA A 20 -12.32 15.65 3.28
N HIS A 21 -12.80 14.46 2.88
CA HIS A 21 -14.20 14.30 2.44
C HIS A 21 -15.19 14.43 3.59
N LEU A 22 -14.92 13.83 4.75
CA LEU A 22 -15.83 13.88 5.90
C LEU A 22 -15.93 15.27 6.51
N ARG A 23 -14.90 16.10 6.43
CA ARG A 23 -14.92 17.51 6.86
C ARG A 23 -15.89 18.38 6.09
N THR A 24 -16.36 17.94 4.92
CA THR A 24 -17.45 18.65 4.21
C THR A 24 -18.81 18.51 4.89
N VAL A 25 -18.94 17.61 5.87
CA VAL A 25 -20.19 17.38 6.62
C VAL A 25 -20.22 18.31 7.82
N LYS A 26 -21.14 19.26 7.80
CA LYS A 26 -21.31 20.22 8.90
C LYS A 26 -21.70 19.53 10.21
N GLY A 27 -21.05 19.90 11.31
CA GLY A 27 -21.35 19.37 12.65
C GLY A 27 -20.81 17.96 12.93
N LEU A 28 -20.04 17.36 12.01
CA LEU A 28 -19.42 16.06 12.25
C LEU A 28 -18.08 16.25 13.01
N GLU A 29 -18.03 15.73 14.24
CA GLU A 29 -16.80 15.72 15.03
C GLU A 29 -15.88 14.60 14.56
N LEU A 30 -14.76 14.97 13.95
CA LEU A 30 -13.79 14.06 13.36
C LEU A 30 -12.42 14.18 14.05
N ARG A 31 -11.84 13.03 14.43
CA ARG A 31 -10.45 12.95 14.87
C ARG A 31 -9.66 12.00 13.96
N VAL A 32 -8.43 12.36 13.63
CA VAL A 32 -7.52 11.57 12.79
C VAL A 32 -6.24 11.30 13.57
N PHE A 33 -5.84 10.03 13.66
CA PHE A 33 -4.71 9.58 14.47
C PHE A 33 -3.58 8.98 13.63
N GLY A 34 -2.35 9.25 14.06
CA GLY A 34 -1.14 8.67 13.53
C GLY A 34 -0.28 9.65 12.74
N VAL A 35 1.01 9.35 12.63
CA VAL A 35 1.99 10.22 11.95
C VAL A 35 1.69 10.29 10.44
N PRO A 36 1.50 11.51 9.87
CA PRO A 36 1.21 11.66 8.45
C PRO A 36 2.28 11.02 7.56
N MET A 37 1.83 10.25 6.55
CA MET A 37 2.67 9.57 5.56
C MET A 37 3.74 8.62 6.13
N SER A 38 3.62 8.19 7.38
CA SER A 38 4.67 7.44 8.12
C SER A 38 5.16 6.19 7.38
N PHE A 39 4.26 5.38 6.81
CA PHE A 39 4.65 4.18 6.07
C PHE A 39 5.54 4.50 4.86
N TRP A 40 5.21 5.55 4.11
CA TRP A 40 5.96 5.98 2.93
C TRP A 40 7.33 6.56 3.30
N ASN A 41 7.42 7.20 4.46
CA ASN A 41 8.65 7.85 4.93
C ASN A 41 9.59 6.90 5.70
N ARG A 42 9.04 5.93 6.44
CA ARG A 42 9.83 5.09 7.35
C ARG A 42 10.02 3.65 6.87
N ASN A 43 9.09 3.15 6.03
CA ASN A 43 9.02 1.75 5.64
C ASN A 43 9.28 1.54 4.14
N MET A 44 9.81 2.55 3.48
CA MET A 44 10.25 2.50 2.08
C MET A 44 11.61 3.15 1.95
N PRO A 45 12.60 2.48 1.35
CA PRO A 45 13.95 3.01 1.21
C PRO A 45 14.03 4.28 0.37
N ALA A 46 14.90 5.20 0.81
CA ALA A 46 15.24 6.39 0.05
C ALA A 46 15.75 6.03 -1.36
N GLY A 47 15.44 6.87 -2.35
CA GLY A 47 15.79 6.63 -3.75
C GLY A 47 14.82 5.74 -4.52
N MET A 48 13.74 5.26 -3.88
CA MET A 48 12.62 4.60 -4.58
C MET A 48 11.78 5.60 -5.39
N PHE A 49 11.10 5.06 -6.40
CA PHE A 49 10.15 5.80 -7.23
C PHE A 49 8.76 5.16 -7.19
N LEU A 50 7.74 5.99 -7.34
CA LEU A 50 6.38 5.49 -7.48
C LEU A 50 6.21 4.83 -8.86
N ARG A 51 5.65 3.63 -8.85
CA ARG A 51 5.37 2.85 -10.06
C ARG A 51 4.13 3.36 -10.82
N SER A 52 3.19 3.99 -10.12
CA SER A 52 1.95 4.50 -10.68
C SER A 52 2.19 5.68 -11.62
N ALA A 53 1.32 5.80 -12.64
CA ALA A 53 1.32 6.97 -13.50
C ALA A 53 0.99 8.23 -12.69
N TRP A 54 1.40 9.38 -13.20
CA TRP A 54 1.20 10.69 -12.57
C TRP A 54 -0.24 10.90 -12.10
N THR A 55 -1.22 10.73 -13.00
CA THR A 55 -2.66 10.91 -12.71
C THR A 55 -3.21 9.94 -11.65
N ALA A 56 -2.57 8.79 -11.48
CA ALA A 56 -2.95 7.76 -10.52
C ALA A 56 -2.30 7.94 -9.13
N THR A 57 -1.47 8.97 -8.99
CA THR A 57 -0.67 9.23 -7.76
C THR A 57 -1.33 10.29 -6.87
N HIS A 58 -2.37 10.96 -7.33
CA HIS A 58 -3.07 11.99 -6.56
C HIS A 58 -3.86 11.41 -5.39
N VAL A 59 -3.73 12.02 -4.22
CA VAL A 59 -4.63 11.79 -3.08
C VAL A 59 -5.94 12.52 -3.36
N ALA A 60 -7.06 11.81 -3.31
CA ALA A 60 -8.34 12.41 -3.67
C ALA A 60 -8.79 13.47 -2.65
N HIS A 61 -9.21 14.62 -3.16
CA HIS A 61 -9.79 15.74 -2.39
C HIS A 61 -11.23 16.00 -2.88
N PRO A 62 -12.18 16.38 -2.02
CA PRO A 62 -13.58 16.61 -2.42
C PRO A 62 -13.74 17.61 -3.56
N ALA A 63 -12.98 18.70 -3.54
CA ALA A 63 -12.98 19.72 -4.60
C ALA A 63 -11.99 19.43 -5.74
N GLY A 64 -11.20 18.35 -5.68
CA GLY A 64 -10.23 18.00 -6.72
C GLY A 64 -9.03 18.94 -6.86
N CYS A 65 -8.82 19.88 -5.93
CA CYS A 65 -7.83 20.95 -6.08
C CYS A 65 -6.43 20.62 -5.52
N LEU A 66 -6.30 19.64 -4.61
CA LEU A 66 -5.01 19.30 -3.99
C LEU A 66 -4.30 18.17 -4.78
N THR A 67 -3.92 18.46 -6.01
CA THR A 67 -3.21 17.53 -6.90
C THR A 67 -1.70 17.68 -6.82
N LEU A 68 -0.95 16.79 -7.49
CA LEU A 68 0.51 16.93 -7.63
C LEU A 68 0.88 18.21 -8.38
N GLU A 69 0.12 18.61 -9.40
CA GLU A 69 0.31 19.85 -10.14
C GLU A 69 0.13 21.07 -9.22
N ALA A 70 -0.90 21.07 -8.38
CA ALA A 70 -1.14 22.11 -7.42
C ALA A 70 0.02 22.21 -6.40
N TYR A 71 0.55 21.06 -5.98
CA TYR A 71 1.73 21.05 -5.10
C TYR A 71 2.98 21.56 -5.81
N GLN A 72 3.24 21.17 -7.06
CA GLN A 72 4.36 21.71 -7.85
C GLN A 72 4.28 23.24 -7.96
N ALA A 73 3.09 23.76 -8.25
CA ALA A 73 2.87 25.21 -8.32
C ALA A 73 3.14 25.91 -6.98
N ALA A 74 2.65 25.32 -5.87
CA ALA A 74 2.82 25.86 -4.53
C ALA A 74 4.26 25.80 -4.01
N SER A 75 4.98 24.72 -4.31
CA SER A 75 6.36 24.49 -3.87
C SER A 75 7.42 25.07 -4.79
N ARG A 76 7.04 25.48 -6.00
CA ARG A 76 7.95 25.91 -7.07
C ARG A 76 8.98 24.84 -7.47
N GLN A 77 8.67 23.56 -7.22
CA GLN A 77 9.51 22.42 -7.56
C GLN A 77 8.91 21.69 -8.76
N GLN A 78 9.77 21.25 -9.68
CA GLN A 78 9.36 20.32 -10.75
C GLN A 78 9.63 18.89 -10.33
N PHE A 79 8.66 18.03 -10.56
CA PHE A 79 8.79 16.60 -10.29
C PHE A 79 9.17 15.86 -11.55
N SER A 80 10.06 14.89 -11.40
CA SER A 80 10.36 13.95 -12.48
C SER A 80 9.25 12.88 -12.60
N THR A 81 9.23 12.19 -13.74
CA THR A 81 8.41 11.02 -13.95
C THR A 81 9.33 9.85 -14.27
N PRO A 82 9.31 8.78 -13.48
CA PRO A 82 8.42 8.45 -12.36
C PRO A 82 8.61 9.37 -11.16
N VAL A 83 7.55 9.54 -10.34
CA VAL A 83 7.56 10.42 -9.17
C VAL A 83 8.48 9.85 -8.09
N PRO A 84 9.50 10.58 -7.62
CA PRO A 84 10.34 10.16 -6.51
C PRO A 84 9.55 9.98 -5.21
N LEU A 85 9.93 9.02 -4.39
CA LEU A 85 9.27 8.71 -3.13
C LEU A 85 9.24 9.91 -2.18
N ASP A 86 10.38 10.58 -2.01
CA ASP A 86 10.52 11.77 -1.15
C ASP A 86 9.57 12.89 -1.58
N GLN A 87 9.45 13.14 -2.88
CA GLN A 87 8.53 14.14 -3.43
C GLN A 87 7.06 13.76 -3.17
N PHE A 88 6.72 12.47 -3.29
CA PHE A 88 5.39 12.00 -2.93
C PHE A 88 5.09 12.15 -1.43
N VAL A 89 6.07 11.88 -0.57
CA VAL A 89 5.95 12.11 0.88
C VAL A 89 5.72 13.60 1.16
N GLN A 90 6.51 14.49 0.57
CA GLN A 90 6.34 15.95 0.74
C GLN A 90 4.99 16.44 0.23
N TYR A 91 4.52 15.93 -0.92
CA TYR A 91 3.17 16.17 -1.42
C TYR A 91 2.11 15.74 -0.40
N GLY A 92 2.24 14.53 0.17
CA GLY A 92 1.29 14.02 1.17
C GLY A 92 1.27 14.85 2.45
N LEU A 93 2.44 15.33 2.91
CA LEU A 93 2.55 16.25 4.05
C LEU A 93 1.95 17.64 3.74
N TRP A 94 2.14 18.15 2.53
CA TRP A 94 1.49 19.38 2.10
C TRP A 94 -0.03 19.19 2.04
N TYR A 95 -0.51 18.09 1.45
CA TYR A 95 -1.93 17.74 1.42
C TYR A 95 -2.52 17.72 2.84
N GLN A 96 -1.82 17.08 3.79
CA GLN A 96 -2.26 17.01 5.18
C GLN A 96 -2.41 18.41 5.79
N ARG A 97 -1.42 19.29 5.63
CA ARG A 97 -1.48 20.65 6.17
C ARG A 97 -2.64 21.47 5.59
N GLN A 98 -2.97 21.27 4.31
CA GLN A 98 -4.06 21.99 3.63
C GLN A 98 -5.44 21.45 3.98
N ALA A 99 -5.60 20.13 4.03
CA ALA A 99 -6.91 19.47 4.13
C ALA A 99 -7.25 18.99 5.56
N VAL A 100 -6.25 18.60 6.34
CA VAL A 100 -6.41 17.96 7.65
C VAL A 100 -5.32 18.45 8.63
N PRO A 101 -5.27 19.76 8.95
CA PRO A 101 -4.17 20.35 9.72
C PRO A 101 -4.05 19.83 11.17
N ASP A 102 -5.13 19.35 11.75
CA ASP A 102 -5.29 18.92 13.14
C ASP A 102 -5.15 17.40 13.34
N VAL A 103 -4.31 16.73 12.54
CA VAL A 103 -3.97 15.32 12.76
C VAL A 103 -3.31 15.16 14.13
N ASP A 104 -3.88 14.30 14.96
CA ASP A 104 -3.27 13.84 16.21
C ASP A 104 -2.21 12.78 15.86
N GLN A 105 -0.94 13.10 16.05
CA GLN A 105 0.16 12.21 15.63
C GLN A 105 0.36 11.01 16.54
N ARG A 106 -0.34 10.95 17.68
CA ARG A 106 -0.27 9.82 18.61
C ARG A 106 -0.81 8.55 17.95
N ALA A 107 -0.22 7.43 18.30
CA ALA A 107 -0.72 6.13 17.86
C ALA A 107 -1.95 5.71 18.71
N VAL A 108 -2.90 5.06 18.04
CA VAL A 108 -3.98 4.34 18.73
C VAL A 108 -3.39 2.99 19.15
N ALA A 109 -3.28 2.79 20.45
CA ALA A 109 -2.76 1.57 21.06
C ALA A 109 -3.79 0.45 21.08
N THR A 110 -5.07 0.77 21.37
CA THR A 110 -6.16 -0.23 21.42
C THR A 110 -7.48 0.37 20.97
N VAL A 111 -8.28 -0.45 20.30
CA VAL A 111 -9.69 -0.18 19.95
C VAL A 111 -10.54 -1.32 20.51
N GLU A 112 -11.49 -0.98 21.37
CA GLU A 112 -12.42 -1.92 22.00
C GLU A 112 -13.87 -1.59 21.66
N PRO A 113 -14.80 -2.56 21.72
CA PRO A 113 -16.22 -2.27 21.63
C PRO A 113 -16.67 -1.45 22.84
N ALA A 114 -17.61 -0.53 22.61
CA ALA A 114 -18.25 0.26 23.65
C ALA A 114 -19.77 0.35 23.40
N PRO A 115 -20.60 0.64 24.41
CA PRO A 115 -22.05 0.67 24.26
C PRO A 115 -22.57 1.57 23.12
N MET A 116 -21.88 2.69 22.86
CA MET A 116 -22.27 3.64 21.82
C MET A 116 -21.30 3.69 20.63
N GLY A 117 -20.48 2.64 20.42
CA GLY A 117 -19.50 2.58 19.35
C GLY A 117 -18.21 1.90 19.76
N PHE A 118 -17.14 2.66 19.89
CA PHE A 118 -15.80 2.15 20.16
C PHE A 118 -15.08 3.03 21.19
N ARG A 119 -14.30 2.40 22.06
CA ARG A 119 -13.34 3.07 22.93
C ARG A 119 -11.96 2.93 22.32
N LEU A 120 -11.25 4.03 22.18
CA LEU A 120 -9.88 4.07 21.71
C LEU A 120 -8.97 4.51 22.85
N TYR A 121 -7.87 3.80 23.04
CA TYR A 121 -6.76 4.19 23.91
C TYR A 121 -5.61 4.63 23.05
N LEU A 122 -5.02 5.78 23.37
CA LEU A 122 -3.85 6.30 22.72
C LEU A 122 -2.59 5.79 23.44
N GLU A 123 -1.45 5.91 22.79
CA GLU A 123 -0.16 5.44 23.32
C GLU A 123 0.27 6.09 24.64
N ASP A 124 -0.24 7.27 24.96
CA ASP A 124 -0.01 7.99 26.21
C ASP A 124 -1.03 7.67 27.32
N GLY A 125 -1.98 6.76 27.05
CA GLY A 125 -3.03 6.34 27.99
C GLY A 125 -4.31 7.18 27.93
N GLU A 126 -4.36 8.27 27.14
CA GLU A 126 -5.63 9.00 26.94
C GLU A 126 -6.66 8.08 26.29
N ALA A 127 -7.90 8.16 26.77
CA ALA A 127 -9.01 7.39 26.21
C ALA A 127 -10.11 8.30 25.67
N LEU A 128 -10.66 7.91 24.52
CA LEU A 128 -11.81 8.57 23.91
C LEU A 128 -12.85 7.56 23.44
N VAL A 129 -14.08 8.02 23.27
CA VAL A 129 -15.17 7.22 22.69
C VAL A 129 -15.54 7.79 21.33
N SER A 130 -15.61 6.92 20.33
CA SER A 130 -16.04 7.29 18.98
C SER A 130 -17.25 6.46 18.57
N ARG A 131 -18.25 7.11 17.97
CA ARG A 131 -19.41 6.40 17.42
C ARG A 131 -19.03 5.50 16.24
N ARG A 132 -17.97 5.84 15.50
CA ARG A 132 -17.53 5.16 14.28
C ARG A 132 -16.02 5.13 14.18
N VAL A 133 -15.47 4.01 13.76
CA VAL A 133 -14.03 3.85 13.55
C VAL A 133 -13.75 3.54 12.07
N ILE A 134 -12.77 4.25 11.51
CA ILE A 134 -12.29 4.05 10.15
C ILE A 134 -10.83 3.60 10.24
N VAL A 135 -10.57 2.35 9.88
CA VAL A 135 -9.22 1.77 9.86
C VAL A 135 -8.58 2.03 8.51
N ALA A 136 -7.61 2.94 8.47
CA ALA A 136 -6.80 3.31 7.32
C ALA A 136 -5.29 3.10 7.62
N ALA A 137 -4.97 2.10 8.46
CA ALA A 137 -3.65 1.87 9.05
C ALA A 137 -2.60 1.28 8.09
N GLY A 138 -2.90 1.20 6.80
CA GLY A 138 -1.95 0.80 5.75
C GLY A 138 -1.64 -0.70 5.74
N ILE A 139 -0.44 -1.07 5.26
CA ILE A 139 -0.05 -2.46 5.03
C ILE A 139 1.15 -2.92 5.87
N GLY A 140 1.73 -2.06 6.68
CA GLY A 140 2.97 -2.36 7.42
C GLY A 140 2.90 -3.63 8.25
N ALA A 141 1.78 -3.87 8.95
CA ALA A 141 1.56 -5.07 9.75
C ALA A 141 1.50 -6.38 8.93
N PHE A 142 1.40 -6.30 7.61
CA PHE A 142 1.18 -7.45 6.74
C PHE A 142 2.42 -7.89 5.97
N ALA A 143 3.60 -7.37 6.27
CA ALA A 143 4.86 -7.82 5.71
C ALA A 143 4.94 -9.35 5.79
N TYR A 144 5.23 -9.99 4.64
CA TYR A 144 5.23 -11.45 4.58
C TYR A 144 6.64 -11.99 4.72
N ARG A 145 6.89 -12.66 5.84
CA ARG A 145 8.11 -13.44 6.07
C ARG A 145 7.81 -14.91 5.78
N PRO A 146 8.45 -15.52 4.77
CA PRO A 146 8.25 -16.95 4.49
C PRO A 146 8.74 -17.84 5.63
N PRO A 147 8.14 -19.03 5.85
CA PRO A 147 8.48 -19.91 6.96
C PRO A 147 9.97 -20.28 7.05
N GLN A 148 10.66 -20.39 5.91
CA GLN A 148 12.09 -20.70 5.84
C GLN A 148 12.98 -19.72 6.61
N PHE A 149 12.47 -18.54 6.93
CA PHE A 149 13.21 -17.45 7.59
C PHE A 149 12.74 -17.16 9.01
N PHE A 150 11.76 -17.92 9.57
CA PHE A 150 11.18 -17.61 10.88
C PHE A 150 12.19 -17.67 12.04
N GLY A 151 13.16 -18.56 11.96
CA GLY A 151 14.19 -18.74 13.01
C GLY A 151 15.34 -17.72 12.96
N LEU A 152 15.41 -16.87 11.94
CA LEU A 152 16.52 -15.93 11.78
C LEU A 152 16.25 -14.61 12.51
N PRO A 153 17.25 -14.06 13.24
CA PRO A 153 17.10 -12.78 13.89
C PRO A 153 17.07 -11.61 12.89
N PRO A 154 16.52 -10.44 13.29
CA PRO A 154 16.48 -9.25 12.42
C PRO A 154 17.86 -8.72 12.02
N SER A 155 18.91 -9.06 12.73
CA SER A 155 20.28 -8.67 12.37
C SER A 155 20.75 -9.24 11.04
N VAL A 156 20.21 -10.40 10.63
CA VAL A 156 20.63 -11.11 9.40
C VAL A 156 19.50 -11.38 8.41
N ALA A 157 18.25 -11.17 8.78
CA ALA A 157 17.12 -11.34 7.85
C ALA A 157 15.99 -10.38 8.17
N THR A 158 15.63 -9.50 7.21
CA THR A 158 14.60 -8.48 7.36
C THR A 158 13.69 -8.41 6.15
N HIS A 159 12.51 -7.83 6.31
CA HIS A 159 11.65 -7.47 5.18
C HIS A 159 12.06 -6.10 4.62
N THR A 160 11.87 -5.86 3.32
CA THR A 160 12.20 -4.58 2.67
C THR A 160 11.56 -3.37 3.33
N SER A 161 10.40 -3.53 3.97
CA SER A 161 9.71 -2.46 4.70
C SER A 161 10.26 -2.18 6.11
N GLU A 162 11.30 -2.86 6.53
CA GLU A 162 11.99 -2.58 7.80
C GLU A 162 13.14 -1.59 7.61
N HIS A 163 13.37 -1.13 6.38
CA HIS A 163 14.43 -0.21 6.02
C HIS A 163 13.90 1.07 5.39
N SER A 164 14.47 2.19 5.78
CA SER A 164 14.31 3.51 5.13
C SER A 164 15.54 3.92 4.32
N ASP A 165 16.66 3.19 4.44
CA ASP A 165 17.92 3.42 3.76
C ASP A 165 18.69 2.10 3.61
N PHE A 166 19.53 2.00 2.60
CA PHE A 166 20.39 0.84 2.38
C PHE A 166 21.89 1.14 2.49
N ARG A 167 22.29 2.33 2.91
CA ARG A 167 23.71 2.70 3.05
C ARG A 167 24.45 1.84 4.08
N ASP A 168 23.77 1.34 5.09
CA ASP A 168 24.34 0.46 6.13
C ASP A 168 24.71 -0.94 5.59
N PHE A 169 24.34 -1.25 4.35
CA PHE A 169 24.71 -2.49 3.66
C PHE A 169 25.97 -2.34 2.79
N CYS A 170 26.63 -1.18 2.77
CA CYS A 170 27.87 -0.98 2.02
C CYS A 170 28.91 -2.05 2.41
N GLY A 171 29.45 -2.75 1.40
CA GLY A 171 30.45 -3.81 1.56
C GLY A 171 29.90 -5.15 2.08
N LYS A 172 28.60 -5.26 2.37
CA LYS A 172 27.95 -6.52 2.80
C LYS A 172 27.47 -7.32 1.59
N SER A 173 27.48 -8.64 1.76
CA SER A 173 26.83 -9.58 0.85
C SER A 173 25.34 -9.72 1.21
N VAL A 174 24.44 -9.44 0.24
CA VAL A 174 23.00 -9.41 0.48
C VAL A 174 22.26 -10.27 -0.54
N LEU A 175 21.49 -11.24 -0.05
CA LEU A 175 20.57 -12.03 -0.87
C LEU A 175 19.17 -11.42 -0.81
N VAL A 176 18.69 -10.90 -1.94
CA VAL A 176 17.32 -10.39 -2.05
C VAL A 176 16.38 -11.49 -2.53
N VAL A 177 15.34 -11.79 -1.75
CA VAL A 177 14.36 -12.84 -2.07
C VAL A 177 13.06 -12.22 -2.59
N GLY A 178 12.79 -12.38 -3.88
CA GLY A 178 11.58 -11.85 -4.51
C GLY A 178 11.77 -11.44 -5.97
N GLY A 179 10.67 -11.20 -6.68
CA GLY A 179 10.70 -10.80 -8.10
C GLY A 179 9.67 -9.70 -8.43
N GLY A 180 9.15 -9.01 -7.42
CA GLY A 180 8.27 -7.85 -7.56
C GLY A 180 9.02 -6.53 -7.51
N GLN A 181 8.28 -5.40 -7.63
CA GLN A 181 8.85 -4.04 -7.61
C GLN A 181 9.78 -3.83 -6.43
N SER A 182 9.32 -4.14 -5.20
CA SER A 182 10.10 -3.90 -3.98
C SER A 182 11.42 -4.67 -3.98
N ALA A 183 11.43 -5.96 -4.37
CA ALA A 183 12.65 -6.77 -4.43
C ALA A 183 13.63 -6.23 -5.46
N LEU A 184 13.15 -5.93 -6.67
CA LEU A 184 13.99 -5.45 -7.77
C LEU A 184 14.55 -4.06 -7.48
N GLU A 185 13.73 -3.17 -6.94
CA GLU A 185 14.16 -1.82 -6.60
C GLU A 185 15.11 -1.79 -5.41
N SER A 186 14.86 -2.62 -4.39
CA SER A 186 15.79 -2.79 -3.27
C SER A 186 17.13 -3.37 -3.74
N GLY A 187 17.11 -4.35 -4.66
CA GLY A 187 18.34 -4.89 -5.24
C GLY A 187 19.15 -3.83 -5.99
N ALA A 188 18.48 -2.95 -6.75
CA ALA A 188 19.14 -1.85 -7.44
C ALA A 188 19.74 -0.84 -6.44
N LEU A 189 18.99 -0.44 -5.42
CA LEU A 189 19.44 0.51 -4.39
C LEU A 189 20.61 -0.05 -3.54
N LEU A 190 20.58 -1.34 -3.21
CA LEU A 190 21.67 -2.01 -2.52
C LEU A 190 22.96 -2.01 -3.38
N HIS A 191 22.81 -2.31 -4.67
CA HIS A 191 23.94 -2.27 -5.61
C HIS A 191 24.51 -0.86 -5.73
N GLU A 192 23.66 0.16 -5.83
CA GLU A 192 24.06 1.57 -5.82
C GLU A 192 24.74 1.97 -4.50
N ALA A 193 24.33 1.36 -3.37
CA ALA A 193 24.99 1.51 -2.06
C ALA A 193 26.27 0.68 -1.91
N ARG A 194 26.76 0.02 -2.97
CA ARG A 194 27.97 -0.81 -3.00
C ARG A 194 27.89 -2.07 -2.11
N ALA A 195 26.72 -2.65 -1.95
CA ALA A 195 26.57 -4.01 -1.43
C ALA A 195 26.85 -5.03 -2.56
N ASP A 196 27.33 -6.22 -2.19
CA ASP A 196 27.38 -7.38 -3.09
C ASP A 196 26.01 -8.04 -3.08
N VAL A 197 25.24 -7.90 -4.18
CA VAL A 197 23.82 -8.23 -4.24
C VAL A 197 23.54 -9.35 -5.23
N GLU A 198 22.83 -10.38 -4.79
CA GLU A 198 22.19 -11.36 -5.66
C GLU A 198 20.67 -11.36 -5.42
N ILE A 199 19.87 -11.41 -6.50
CA ILE A 199 18.41 -11.52 -6.41
C ILE A 199 17.98 -12.94 -6.76
N VAL A 200 17.18 -13.58 -5.91
CA VAL A 200 16.62 -14.92 -6.13
C VAL A 200 15.11 -14.85 -6.24
N THR A 201 14.55 -15.42 -7.31
CA THR A 201 13.10 -15.47 -7.51
C THR A 201 12.64 -16.79 -8.13
N ARG A 202 11.54 -17.34 -7.61
CA ARG A 202 10.86 -18.53 -8.14
C ARG A 202 10.20 -18.29 -9.50
N ALA A 203 10.06 -17.04 -9.91
CA ALA A 203 9.45 -16.69 -11.20
C ALA A 203 10.31 -17.20 -12.37
N PRO A 204 9.70 -17.80 -13.40
CA PRO A 204 10.45 -18.28 -14.59
C PRO A 204 10.98 -17.13 -15.45
N ARG A 205 10.45 -15.93 -15.27
CA ARG A 205 10.87 -14.68 -15.92
C ARG A 205 10.43 -13.48 -15.09
N LEU A 206 11.16 -12.40 -15.19
CA LEU A 206 10.72 -11.11 -14.64
C LEU A 206 9.62 -10.53 -15.53
N HIS A 207 8.63 -9.95 -14.90
CA HIS A 207 7.58 -9.21 -15.59
C HIS A 207 7.85 -7.72 -15.44
N TRP A 208 7.95 -7.05 -16.58
CA TRP A 208 8.14 -5.61 -16.63
C TRP A 208 6.82 -4.94 -17.01
N LEU A 209 6.46 -3.89 -16.28
CA LEU A 209 5.34 -3.03 -16.66
C LEU A 209 5.74 -2.17 -17.86
N GLN A 210 4.78 -1.85 -18.70
CA GLN A 210 4.98 -1.10 -19.94
C GLN A 210 5.92 -1.85 -20.90
N GLY A 211 5.56 -3.08 -21.27
CA GLY A 211 6.23 -3.81 -22.35
C GLY A 211 6.23 -2.99 -23.65
N TRP A 212 7.19 -3.28 -24.58
CA TRP A 212 7.37 -2.52 -25.82
C TRP A 212 6.10 -2.36 -26.66
N LEU A 213 5.18 -3.36 -26.64
CA LEU A 213 3.88 -3.29 -27.30
C LEU A 213 2.95 -2.24 -26.68
N SER A 214 2.91 -2.14 -25.35
CA SER A 214 2.11 -1.10 -24.70
C SER A 214 2.72 0.28 -24.89
N HIS A 215 4.04 0.38 -24.98
CA HIS A 215 4.75 1.62 -25.28
C HIS A 215 4.55 2.03 -26.75
N ALA A 216 4.65 1.10 -27.69
CA ALA A 216 4.41 1.36 -29.12
C ALA A 216 2.93 1.73 -29.39
N LEU A 217 1.97 1.04 -28.74
CA LEU A 217 0.56 1.40 -28.77
C LEU A 217 0.30 2.77 -28.11
N HIS A 218 1.05 3.10 -27.05
CA HIS A 218 0.92 4.37 -26.33
C HIS A 218 1.38 5.59 -27.15
N TYR A 219 2.41 5.40 -28.01
CA TYR A 219 2.94 6.46 -28.86
C TYR A 219 2.27 6.53 -30.27
N ARG A 220 1.75 5.41 -30.78
CA ARG A 220 1.14 5.33 -32.12
C ARG A 220 -0.38 5.52 -32.14
N LEU A 221 -1.06 5.19 -31.05
CA LEU A 221 -2.50 5.36 -30.94
C LEU A 221 -2.77 6.65 -30.16
N GLY A 222 -3.38 7.63 -30.78
CA GLY A 222 -3.63 8.95 -30.21
C GLY A 222 -4.32 8.93 -28.82
N ALA A 223 -4.32 10.08 -28.14
CA ALA A 223 -4.82 10.26 -26.77
C ALA A 223 -6.22 9.65 -26.51
N PHE A 224 -7.08 9.62 -27.50
CA PHE A 224 -8.44 9.08 -27.43
C PHE A 224 -8.46 7.55 -27.19
N ILE A 225 -7.64 6.79 -27.93
CA ILE A 225 -7.59 5.32 -27.77
C ILE A 225 -6.95 4.95 -26.43
N LYS A 226 -6.00 5.76 -25.95
CA LYS A 226 -5.42 5.60 -24.62
C LYS A 226 -6.47 5.72 -23.52
N GLN A 227 -7.32 6.74 -23.58
CA GLN A 227 -8.42 6.94 -22.61
C GLN A 227 -9.47 5.80 -22.67
N LEU A 228 -9.68 5.22 -23.83
CA LEU A 228 -10.59 4.08 -24.00
C LEU A 228 -10.01 2.80 -23.37
N LEU A 229 -8.70 2.56 -23.51
CA LEU A 229 -8.06 1.33 -23.05
C LEU A 229 -7.63 1.37 -21.58
N TYR A 230 -7.25 2.54 -21.06
CA TYR A 230 -6.77 2.73 -19.70
C TYR A 230 -7.61 3.76 -18.98
N ALA A 231 -8.11 3.38 -17.80
CA ALA A 231 -8.72 4.34 -16.88
C ALA A 231 -7.65 5.28 -16.28
N PRO A 232 -8.02 6.51 -15.88
CA PRO A 232 -7.10 7.42 -15.19
C PRO A 232 -6.48 6.85 -13.91
N THR A 233 -7.08 5.80 -13.35
CA THR A 233 -6.57 5.09 -12.16
C THR A 233 -5.34 4.24 -12.44
N ASP A 234 -5.02 3.96 -13.71
CA ASP A 234 -3.86 3.19 -14.19
C ASP A 234 -3.68 1.81 -13.52
N VAL A 235 -4.77 1.19 -13.10
CA VAL A 235 -4.76 -0.12 -12.45
C VAL A 235 -5.15 -1.22 -13.44
N GLY A 236 -4.24 -2.17 -13.67
CA GLY A 236 -4.45 -3.33 -14.51
C GLY A 236 -4.12 -3.12 -15.99
N PRO A 237 -4.17 -4.18 -16.80
CA PRO A 237 -3.84 -4.12 -18.24
C PRO A 237 -4.93 -3.41 -19.06
N ALA A 238 -4.56 -3.05 -20.31
CA ALA A 238 -5.45 -2.43 -21.28
C ALA A 238 -6.82 -3.14 -21.38
N GLY A 239 -7.89 -2.39 -21.46
CA GLY A 239 -9.30 -2.86 -21.50
C GLY A 239 -9.83 -3.27 -20.13
N ILE A 240 -9.09 -4.05 -19.34
CA ILE A 240 -9.50 -4.45 -17.99
C ILE A 240 -9.42 -3.28 -17.01
N SER A 241 -8.54 -2.31 -17.27
CA SER A 241 -8.35 -1.12 -16.42
C SER A 241 -9.65 -0.33 -16.20
N GLN A 242 -10.49 -0.20 -17.24
CA GLN A 242 -11.80 0.47 -17.14
C GLN A 242 -12.76 -0.24 -16.18
N LEU A 243 -12.74 -1.58 -16.17
CA LEU A 243 -13.53 -2.39 -15.24
C LEU A 243 -12.99 -2.25 -13.80
N LEU A 244 -11.66 -2.33 -13.63
CA LEU A 244 -11.02 -2.25 -12.31
C LEU A 244 -11.15 -0.85 -11.67
N ALA A 245 -11.35 0.19 -12.49
CA ALA A 245 -11.63 1.54 -12.01
C ALA A 245 -13.04 1.70 -11.40
N ARG A 246 -13.89 0.66 -11.51
CA ARG A 246 -15.29 0.66 -11.02
C ARG A 246 -15.52 -0.44 -9.98
N PRO A 247 -15.09 -0.23 -8.72
CA PRO A 247 -15.20 -1.23 -7.64
C PRO A 247 -16.65 -1.72 -7.42
N GLU A 248 -17.65 -0.88 -7.67
CA GLU A 248 -19.06 -1.22 -7.59
C GLU A 248 -19.49 -2.29 -8.60
N ILE A 249 -18.84 -2.37 -9.76
CA ILE A 249 -19.05 -3.42 -10.76
C ILE A 249 -18.24 -4.65 -10.37
N VAL A 250 -16.95 -4.48 -10.03
CA VAL A 250 -16.04 -5.58 -9.68
C VAL A 250 -16.62 -6.42 -8.54
N ARG A 251 -17.19 -5.80 -7.50
CA ARG A 251 -17.77 -6.53 -6.34
C ARG A 251 -19.00 -7.37 -6.67
N ARG A 252 -19.69 -7.09 -7.79
CA ARG A 252 -20.88 -7.85 -8.26
C ARG A 252 -20.52 -9.03 -9.16
N LEU A 253 -19.28 -9.12 -9.60
CA LEU A 253 -18.82 -10.22 -10.43
C LEU A 253 -18.76 -11.54 -9.63
N PRO A 254 -18.85 -12.70 -10.28
CA PRO A 254 -18.58 -14.00 -9.66
C PRO A 254 -17.20 -14.01 -9.01
N ARG A 255 -17.07 -14.68 -7.87
CA ARG A 255 -15.86 -14.66 -7.04
C ARG A 255 -14.61 -15.10 -7.81
N ASP A 256 -14.70 -16.17 -8.61
CA ASP A 256 -13.57 -16.66 -9.41
C ASP A 256 -13.05 -15.61 -10.39
N LEU A 257 -13.94 -14.79 -10.94
CA LEU A 257 -13.56 -13.70 -11.84
C LEU A 257 -12.90 -12.56 -11.06
N GLN A 258 -13.43 -12.20 -9.89
CA GLN A 258 -12.78 -11.22 -9.01
C GLN A 258 -11.35 -11.65 -8.64
N ASP A 259 -11.14 -12.93 -8.31
CA ASP A 259 -9.82 -13.46 -7.95
C ASP A 259 -8.85 -13.49 -9.14
N LYS A 260 -9.35 -13.84 -10.34
CA LYS A 260 -8.56 -13.75 -11.58
C LYS A 260 -8.12 -12.31 -11.87
N LEU A 261 -9.05 -11.36 -11.77
CA LEU A 261 -8.78 -9.93 -11.98
C LEU A 261 -7.77 -9.41 -10.95
N ARG A 262 -7.94 -9.75 -9.67
CA ARG A 262 -7.03 -9.35 -8.59
C ARG A 262 -5.63 -9.92 -8.84
N LYS A 263 -5.49 -11.23 -9.08
CA LYS A 263 -4.20 -11.87 -9.37
C LYS A 263 -3.50 -11.23 -10.57
N ARG A 264 -4.25 -10.86 -11.60
CA ARG A 264 -3.71 -10.21 -12.80
C ARG A 264 -3.23 -8.79 -12.53
N ALA A 265 -4.00 -8.00 -11.77
CA ALA A 265 -3.70 -6.59 -11.48
C ALA A 265 -2.55 -6.42 -10.47
N THR A 266 -2.40 -7.38 -9.54
CA THR A 266 -1.39 -7.31 -8.47
C THR A 266 -0.22 -8.29 -8.67
N ARG A 267 -0.08 -8.82 -9.89
CA ARG A 267 1.03 -9.72 -10.22
C ARG A 267 2.38 -9.04 -9.94
N PRO A 268 3.34 -9.77 -9.33
CA PRO A 268 4.70 -9.25 -9.17
C PRO A 268 5.28 -8.80 -10.50
N ALA A 269 5.67 -7.55 -10.58
CA ALA A 269 6.26 -6.94 -11.77
C ALA A 269 7.13 -5.75 -11.38
N GLY A 270 8.24 -5.56 -12.09
CA GLY A 270 9.10 -4.38 -11.98
C GLY A 270 8.71 -3.29 -12.97
N ALA A 271 8.94 -2.06 -12.62
CA ALA A 271 8.87 -0.95 -13.56
C ALA A 271 10.05 -1.03 -14.55
N ARG A 272 9.84 -0.64 -15.81
CA ARG A 272 10.83 -0.79 -16.86
C ARG A 272 12.12 0.01 -16.61
N TRP A 273 12.02 1.14 -15.96
CA TRP A 273 13.19 1.96 -15.61
C TRP A 273 14.17 1.26 -14.65
N LEU A 274 13.76 0.19 -13.94
CA LEU A 274 14.65 -0.63 -13.12
C LEU A 274 15.63 -1.49 -13.95
N VAL A 275 15.34 -1.77 -15.21
CA VAL A 275 16.21 -2.60 -16.06
C VAL A 275 17.62 -2.03 -16.14
N GLU A 276 17.73 -0.71 -16.30
CA GLU A 276 19.05 -0.04 -16.36
C GLU A 276 19.74 -0.04 -14.98
N ARG A 277 19.00 0.19 -13.89
CA ARG A 277 19.54 0.22 -12.53
C ARG A 277 20.00 -1.16 -12.03
N LEU A 278 19.47 -2.23 -12.64
CA LEU A 278 19.84 -3.62 -12.31
C LEU A 278 20.97 -4.17 -13.18
N LYS A 279 21.57 -3.38 -14.06
CA LYS A 279 22.74 -3.81 -14.79
C LYS A 279 23.87 -4.16 -13.84
N GLY A 280 24.43 -5.38 -13.99
CA GLY A 280 25.47 -5.90 -13.10
C GLY A 280 24.96 -6.63 -11.85
N VAL A 281 23.68 -6.58 -11.54
CA VAL A 281 23.10 -7.35 -10.42
C VAL A 281 22.74 -8.75 -10.88
N PRO A 282 23.32 -9.82 -10.32
CA PRO A 282 22.95 -11.20 -10.62
C PRO A 282 21.50 -11.49 -10.21
N ILE A 283 20.71 -12.04 -11.16
CA ILE A 283 19.31 -12.41 -10.90
C ILE A 283 19.11 -13.88 -11.26
N ARG A 284 18.79 -14.71 -10.23
CA ARG A 284 18.53 -16.13 -10.39
C ARG A 284 17.04 -16.37 -10.52
N LEU A 285 16.62 -16.73 -11.73
CA LEU A 285 15.24 -17.10 -12.05
C LEU A 285 14.99 -18.58 -11.75
N ARG A 286 13.73 -18.96 -11.52
CA ARG A 286 13.32 -20.33 -11.22
C ARG A 286 14.08 -20.94 -10.05
N ARG A 287 14.36 -20.13 -9.03
CA ARG A 287 15.02 -20.60 -7.80
C ARG A 287 14.17 -20.26 -6.59
N SER A 288 14.03 -21.22 -5.71
CA SER A 288 13.33 -21.08 -4.44
C SER A 288 14.27 -21.36 -3.30
N VAL A 289 14.14 -20.60 -2.22
CA VAL A 289 14.84 -20.92 -0.97
C VAL A 289 14.12 -22.08 -0.31
N VAL A 290 14.84 -23.16 -0.04
CA VAL A 290 14.34 -24.36 0.64
C VAL A 290 14.48 -24.19 2.15
N SER A 291 15.66 -23.78 2.61
CA SER A 291 15.94 -23.48 4.01
C SER A 291 16.93 -22.34 4.15
N ALA A 292 16.92 -21.71 5.31
CA ALA A 292 17.92 -20.72 5.69
C ALA A 292 18.23 -20.90 7.18
N GLU A 293 19.51 -20.91 7.52
CA GLU A 293 19.99 -21.12 8.88
C GLU A 293 21.10 -20.15 9.24
N LEU A 294 21.24 -19.85 10.53
CA LEU A 294 22.29 -18.98 11.04
C LEU A 294 23.62 -19.74 11.02
N ALA A 295 24.66 -19.17 10.42
CA ALA A 295 26.01 -19.70 10.34
C ALA A 295 27.00 -18.66 10.90
N GLY A 296 27.20 -18.65 12.22
CA GLY A 296 27.92 -17.57 12.89
C GLY A 296 27.15 -16.24 12.79
N GLU A 297 27.75 -15.20 12.23
CA GLU A 297 27.12 -13.89 11.99
C GLU A 297 26.46 -13.79 10.61
N GLN A 298 26.53 -14.84 9.80
CA GLN A 298 26.00 -14.90 8.44
C GLN A 298 24.80 -15.84 8.34
N VAL A 299 24.14 -15.84 7.19
CA VAL A 299 23.06 -16.76 6.85
C VAL A 299 23.51 -17.71 5.77
N LYS A 300 23.39 -19.01 6.02
CA LYS A 300 23.50 -20.04 5.00
C LYS A 300 22.13 -20.34 4.41
N VAL A 301 21.98 -20.13 3.13
CA VAL A 301 20.73 -20.30 2.38
C VAL A 301 20.89 -21.43 1.37
N HIS A 302 19.97 -22.42 1.42
CA HIS A 302 19.92 -23.54 0.49
C HIS A 302 18.85 -23.29 -0.56
N LEU A 303 19.20 -23.44 -1.84
CA LEU A 303 18.29 -23.30 -2.97
C LEU A 303 17.80 -24.66 -3.47
N ASP A 304 16.72 -24.65 -4.24
CA ASP A 304 16.05 -25.85 -4.78
C ASP A 304 16.85 -26.61 -5.85
N ASP A 305 17.95 -26.05 -6.34
CA ASP A 305 18.90 -26.72 -7.23
C ASP A 305 20.11 -27.35 -6.51
N GLY A 306 20.09 -27.38 -5.18
CA GLY A 306 21.17 -27.87 -4.34
C GLY A 306 22.31 -26.88 -4.13
N SER A 307 22.28 -25.70 -4.75
CA SER A 307 23.29 -24.68 -4.53
C SER A 307 23.07 -23.95 -3.19
N GLU A 308 24.17 -23.48 -2.60
CA GLU A 308 24.19 -22.78 -1.32
C GLU A 308 24.68 -21.34 -1.49
N ARG A 309 24.27 -20.47 -0.58
CA ARG A 309 24.76 -19.09 -0.42
C ARG A 309 25.06 -18.82 1.04
N THR A 310 26.20 -18.23 1.30
CA THR A 310 26.52 -17.68 2.63
C THR A 310 26.59 -16.18 2.47
N VAL A 311 25.71 -15.44 3.15
CA VAL A 311 25.54 -14.00 2.99
C VAL A 311 25.44 -13.32 4.35
N ASP A 312 25.82 -12.05 4.42
CA ASP A 312 25.72 -11.26 5.66
C ASP A 312 24.25 -10.93 5.96
N HIS A 313 23.40 -10.82 4.92
CA HIS A 313 22.00 -10.49 5.14
C HIS A 313 21.08 -11.05 4.06
N VAL A 314 19.87 -11.45 4.47
CA VAL A 314 18.78 -11.80 3.57
C VAL A 314 17.71 -10.73 3.63
N LEU A 315 17.45 -10.07 2.50
CA LEU A 315 16.42 -9.07 2.36
C LEU A 315 15.16 -9.65 1.69
N LEU A 316 14.04 -9.67 2.42
CA LEU A 316 12.79 -10.29 1.98
C LEU A 316 11.93 -9.28 1.22
N GLY A 317 12.03 -9.28 -0.12
CA GLY A 317 11.15 -8.57 -1.04
C GLY A 317 9.89 -9.39 -1.39
N THR A 318 9.32 -10.06 -0.40
CA THR A 318 8.27 -11.09 -0.53
C THR A 318 6.85 -10.53 -0.51
N GLY A 319 6.72 -9.20 -0.36
CA GLY A 319 5.45 -8.48 -0.38
C GLY A 319 4.64 -8.63 0.90
N TYR A 320 3.31 -8.47 0.77
CA TYR A 320 2.40 -8.38 1.92
C TYR A 320 1.29 -9.41 1.81
N LYS A 321 0.96 -10.04 2.94
CA LYS A 321 -0.17 -10.96 3.05
C LYS A 321 -1.18 -10.36 4.02
N ILE A 322 -2.25 -9.80 3.45
CA ILE A 322 -3.28 -9.12 4.25
C ILE A 322 -3.92 -10.09 5.24
N ASP A 323 -3.87 -9.72 6.50
CA ASP A 323 -4.56 -10.38 7.60
C ASP A 323 -4.84 -9.36 8.69
N ILE A 324 -6.10 -8.89 8.79
CA ILE A 324 -6.47 -7.82 9.73
C ILE A 324 -6.33 -8.23 11.21
N SER A 325 -6.17 -9.50 11.53
CA SER A 325 -5.85 -9.93 12.89
C SER A 325 -4.45 -9.50 13.34
N LYS A 326 -3.57 -9.12 12.40
CA LYS A 326 -2.25 -8.57 12.67
C LYS A 326 -2.24 -7.07 13.02
N TYR A 327 -3.38 -6.39 12.93
CA TYR A 327 -3.50 -5.05 13.48
C TYR A 327 -3.58 -5.13 15.00
N GLY A 328 -2.42 -5.02 15.67
CA GLY A 328 -2.28 -5.20 17.12
C GLY A 328 -3.11 -4.23 17.97
N PHE A 329 -3.59 -3.14 17.38
CA PHE A 329 -4.49 -2.20 18.06
C PHE A 329 -5.96 -2.63 18.08
N LEU A 330 -6.38 -3.65 17.34
CA LEU A 330 -7.74 -4.19 17.41
C LEU A 330 -7.83 -5.20 18.55
N ALA A 331 -8.71 -4.94 19.53
CA ALA A 331 -8.94 -5.88 20.61
C ALA A 331 -9.38 -7.26 20.06
N PRO A 332 -9.00 -8.36 20.73
CA PRO A 332 -9.32 -9.73 20.29
C PRO A 332 -10.81 -9.95 20.04
N GLU A 333 -11.69 -9.35 20.82
CA GLU A 333 -13.14 -9.47 20.72
C GLU A 333 -13.65 -8.84 19.42
N LEU A 334 -13.06 -7.70 19.00
CA LEU A 334 -13.38 -7.09 17.71
C LEU A 334 -12.90 -7.95 16.55
N VAL A 335 -11.68 -8.48 16.65
CA VAL A 335 -11.13 -9.37 15.61
C VAL A 335 -11.97 -10.64 15.45
N GLN A 336 -12.49 -11.22 16.55
CA GLN A 336 -13.37 -12.38 16.53
C GLN A 336 -14.75 -12.06 15.92
N SER A 337 -15.29 -10.87 16.16
CA SER A 337 -16.59 -10.42 15.64
C SER A 337 -16.54 -10.03 14.15
N LEU A 338 -15.35 -9.84 13.59
CA LEU A 338 -15.16 -9.48 12.19
C LEU A 338 -15.27 -10.72 11.29
N ARG A 339 -16.21 -10.70 10.34
CA ARG A 339 -16.26 -11.68 9.26
C ARG A 339 -15.06 -11.47 8.34
N ARG A 340 -14.26 -12.52 8.19
CA ARG A 340 -13.03 -12.49 7.41
C ARG A 340 -13.04 -13.58 6.34
N SER A 341 -12.37 -13.31 5.22
CA SER A 341 -12.10 -14.29 4.17
C SER A 341 -10.65 -14.15 3.74
N ASN A 342 -9.85 -15.22 3.88
CA ASN A 342 -8.42 -15.21 3.56
C ASN A 342 -7.64 -14.06 4.24
N GLY A 343 -7.97 -13.74 5.50
CA GLY A 343 -7.36 -12.64 6.26
C GLY A 343 -7.97 -11.26 5.99
N PHE A 344 -8.73 -11.08 4.91
CA PHE A 344 -9.40 -9.83 4.59
C PHE A 344 -10.73 -9.68 5.33
N PRO A 345 -11.14 -8.47 5.70
CA PRO A 345 -12.48 -8.22 6.19
C PRO A 345 -13.49 -8.33 5.03
N VAL A 346 -14.64 -8.94 5.29
CA VAL A 346 -15.77 -8.93 4.36
C VAL A 346 -16.54 -7.62 4.56
N LEU A 347 -16.56 -6.77 3.54
CA LEU A 347 -17.09 -5.42 3.64
C LEU A 347 -18.37 -5.24 2.83
N LYS A 348 -19.29 -4.43 3.38
CA LYS A 348 -20.51 -3.92 2.75
C LYS A 348 -20.27 -2.57 2.06
N ASP A 349 -21.35 -1.92 1.63
CA ASP A 349 -21.33 -0.55 1.14
C ASP A 349 -20.71 0.40 2.17
N GLY A 350 -20.05 1.47 1.69
CA GLY A 350 -19.29 2.36 2.56
C GLY A 350 -18.02 1.75 3.13
N LEU A 351 -17.58 0.57 2.66
CA LEU A 351 -16.44 -0.19 3.18
C LEU A 351 -16.64 -0.61 4.65
N GLU A 352 -17.90 -0.76 5.08
CA GLU A 352 -18.29 -1.15 6.43
C GLU A 352 -18.12 -2.67 6.62
N SER A 353 -17.60 -3.07 7.77
CA SER A 353 -17.39 -4.48 8.12
C SER A 353 -18.69 -5.14 8.65
N SER A 354 -18.57 -6.40 9.12
CA SER A 354 -19.65 -7.07 9.87
C SER A 354 -19.92 -6.42 11.23
N VAL A 355 -18.92 -5.75 11.79
CA VAL A 355 -19.09 -4.93 13.00
C VAL A 355 -19.64 -3.57 12.54
N PRO A 356 -20.87 -3.20 12.95
CA PRO A 356 -21.48 -1.95 12.53
C PRO A 356 -20.63 -0.74 12.89
N ARG A 357 -20.57 0.23 11.97
CA ARG A 357 -19.83 1.50 12.14
C ARG A 357 -18.30 1.33 12.19
N MET A 358 -17.75 0.14 11.86
CA MET A 358 -16.33 -0.10 11.67
C MET A 358 -16.03 -0.30 10.19
N HIS A 359 -15.18 0.57 9.63
CA HIS A 359 -14.84 0.60 8.22
C HIS A 359 -13.35 0.30 8.00
N PHE A 360 -13.01 -0.34 6.88
CA PHE A 360 -11.61 -0.61 6.51
C PHE A 360 -11.32 -0.01 5.14
N LEU A 361 -10.31 0.85 5.06
CA LEU A 361 -9.87 1.48 3.82
C LEU A 361 -8.53 0.92 3.34
N GLY A 362 -8.25 1.15 2.06
CA GLY A 362 -7.00 0.71 1.46
C GLY A 362 -6.95 -0.78 1.18
N ALA A 363 -5.77 -1.37 1.24
CA ALA A 363 -5.52 -2.76 0.86
C ALA A 363 -6.44 -3.80 1.55
N PRO A 364 -6.85 -3.66 2.82
CA PRO A 364 -7.84 -4.55 3.43
C PRO A 364 -9.18 -4.61 2.70
N ALA A 365 -9.58 -3.53 2.00
CA ALA A 365 -10.84 -3.50 1.25
C ALA A 365 -10.76 -4.22 -0.12
N ALA A 366 -9.58 -4.65 -0.55
CA ALA A 366 -9.38 -5.20 -1.90
C ALA A 366 -10.12 -6.53 -2.14
N TRP A 367 -10.38 -7.32 -1.11
CA TRP A 367 -11.18 -8.54 -1.22
C TRP A 367 -12.61 -8.26 -1.65
N SER A 368 -13.23 -7.22 -1.11
CA SER A 368 -14.64 -6.88 -1.34
C SER A 368 -14.85 -5.93 -2.52
N PHE A 369 -13.87 -5.04 -2.80
CA PHE A 369 -14.01 -3.95 -3.76
C PHE A 369 -13.02 -4.00 -4.92
N GLY A 370 -12.21 -5.05 -4.99
CA GLY A 370 -11.24 -5.25 -6.07
C GLY A 370 -9.89 -4.54 -5.86
N PRO A 371 -8.95 -4.78 -6.79
CA PRO A 371 -7.55 -4.41 -6.63
C PRO A 371 -7.29 -2.90 -6.57
N LEU A 372 -8.22 -2.05 -7.06
CA LEU A 372 -8.08 -0.59 -6.97
C LEU A 372 -7.81 -0.12 -5.54
N MET A 373 -8.35 -0.82 -4.54
CA MET A 373 -8.15 -0.49 -3.13
C MET A 373 -6.70 -0.64 -2.63
N GLN A 374 -5.81 -1.23 -3.41
CA GLN A 374 -4.39 -1.35 -3.08
C GLN A 374 -3.52 -0.19 -3.61
N PHE A 375 -4.12 0.78 -4.32
CA PHE A 375 -3.43 1.88 -4.98
C PHE A 375 -3.93 3.23 -4.45
N VAL A 376 -3.10 4.26 -4.55
CA VAL A 376 -3.46 5.63 -4.12
C VAL A 376 -4.69 6.14 -4.87
N SER A 377 -4.82 5.81 -6.15
CA SER A 377 -5.99 6.17 -6.98
C SER A 377 -7.32 5.62 -6.45
N GLY A 378 -7.30 4.59 -5.60
CA GLY A 378 -8.48 4.06 -4.91
C GLY A 378 -9.06 4.98 -3.84
N THR A 379 -8.30 5.99 -3.37
CA THR A 379 -8.74 6.95 -2.35
C THR A 379 -10.02 7.68 -2.75
N ARG A 380 -10.17 8.01 -4.05
CA ARG A 380 -11.37 8.69 -4.58
C ARG A 380 -12.64 7.87 -4.37
N TYR A 381 -12.59 6.59 -4.73
CA TYR A 381 -13.74 5.70 -4.54
C TYR A 381 -14.04 5.48 -3.05
N ALA A 382 -13.00 5.14 -2.27
CA ALA A 382 -13.14 4.83 -0.86
C ALA A 382 -13.75 6.00 -0.09
N SER A 383 -13.21 7.21 -0.25
CA SER A 383 -13.68 8.39 0.49
C SER A 383 -15.10 8.80 0.11
N ARG A 384 -15.45 8.73 -1.18
CA ARG A 384 -16.81 9.02 -1.64
C ARG A 384 -17.82 7.96 -1.17
N SER A 385 -17.45 6.68 -1.20
CA SER A 385 -18.30 5.58 -0.72
C SER A 385 -18.55 5.70 0.78
N LEU A 386 -17.50 6.00 1.55
CA LEU A 386 -17.58 6.24 2.98
C LEU A 386 -18.47 7.45 3.31
N LEU A 387 -18.25 8.59 2.65
CA LEU A 387 -19.05 9.80 2.84
C LEU A 387 -20.55 9.54 2.62
N ARG A 388 -20.90 8.85 1.53
CA ARG A 388 -22.30 8.48 1.24
C ARG A 388 -22.91 7.60 2.34
N CYS A 389 -22.16 6.62 2.81
CA CYS A 389 -22.61 5.73 3.89
C CYS A 389 -22.87 6.50 5.19
N ILE A 390 -21.99 7.43 5.56
CA ILE A 390 -22.10 8.20 6.80
C ILE A 390 -23.22 9.23 6.75
N THR A 391 -23.44 9.86 5.59
CA THR A 391 -24.47 10.89 5.42
C THR A 391 -25.84 10.37 5.06
N GLY A 392 -25.98 9.06 4.75
CA GLY A 392 -27.24 8.47 4.29
C GLY A 392 -27.71 8.97 2.91
N LYS A 393 -26.88 9.75 2.19
CA LYS A 393 -27.25 10.26 0.87
C LYS A 393 -27.09 9.18 -0.19
N ALA A 394 -28.20 8.85 -0.88
CA ALA A 394 -28.17 7.97 -2.05
C ALA A 394 -27.23 8.52 -3.13
N ALA A 395 -26.66 7.62 -3.94
CA ALA A 395 -25.76 7.97 -5.03
C ALA A 395 -26.47 8.84 -6.08
N GLY A 396 -26.30 10.14 -6.00
CA GLY A 396 -26.39 10.95 -7.22
C GLY A 396 -25.25 10.49 -8.16
N LEU A 397 -25.59 10.20 -9.41
CA LEU A 397 -24.61 9.84 -10.46
C LEU A 397 -23.48 10.87 -10.47
N PRO A 398 -22.22 10.46 -10.64
CA PRO A 398 -21.14 11.41 -10.78
C PRO A 398 -21.40 12.26 -12.02
N GLN A 399 -21.48 13.56 -11.87
CA GLN A 399 -21.22 14.46 -12.99
C GLN A 399 -19.77 14.26 -13.45
N PRO A 400 -19.52 14.28 -14.75
CA PRO A 400 -18.27 13.90 -15.41
C PRO A 400 -17.05 14.69 -14.94
#